data_1d3ccce0e8e95d5ecc3d09d790bb6bf9
#
_entry.id   1d3ccce0e8e95d5ecc3d09d790bb6bf9
#
_cell.length_a   1.000
_cell.length_b   1.000
_cell.length_c   1.000
_cell.angle_alpha   90.00
_cell.angle_beta   90.00
_cell.angle_gamma   90.00
#
_symmetry.space_group_name_H-M   'P 1'
#
loop_
_entity.id
_entity.type
_entity.pdbx_description
1 polymer ?
#
loop_
_entity_poly.entity_id
_entity_poly.type
_entity_poly.pdbx_seq_one_letter_code
_entity_poly.pdbx_strand_id
1 'polypeptide(L)'
;MAAARLVVIAISILLSVTAADAATDTRAQRILFEYEKPTNPAHQSLYERLKERRVLEKLQDFFSPFRLPTDLTFKTIGCDGRANAWYQRPSVTLCYEYLDEIRKSLPTEAAATGISPEDAMVGQFFYVVAHEFGHAVFDLLNVPSFGGAEDAADQFSTYLMLNFGKEEARRLIAGAAYSYRDAVQSATVILPLQAFSEVHGVPAQRFFNLLCVAYGADPQLFTDVVQYLPKQRAAGCNREYQQIAFAFQELIMPHIDPTLAKQVMQRAWLPEATRPR
;
A
#
# COMPACT_ATOMS: atom_id res chain seq x y z
N MET A 1 -34.10 -34.02 65.70
CA MET A 1 -34.25 -33.12 64.54
C MET A 1 -33.11 -32.11 64.62
N ALA A 2 -32.02 -32.31 63.90
CA ALA A 2 -30.83 -31.48 63.94
C ALA A 2 -30.80 -30.62 62.67
N ALA A 3 -30.84 -29.31 62.80
CA ALA A 3 -30.77 -28.40 61.71
C ALA A 3 -29.30 -28.14 61.36
N ALA A 4 -28.88 -28.51 60.13
CA ALA A 4 -27.56 -28.24 59.57
C ALA A 4 -27.54 -26.79 59.06
N ARG A 5 -26.67 -25.96 59.63
CA ARG A 5 -26.37 -24.60 59.12
C ARG A 5 -25.30 -24.69 58.04
N LEU A 6 -25.67 -24.35 56.79
CA LEU A 6 -24.72 -24.12 55.71
C LEU A 6 -24.05 -22.77 55.92
N VAL A 7 -22.74 -22.75 56.09
CA VAL A 7 -21.89 -21.54 56.03
C VAL A 7 -21.45 -21.35 54.59
N VAL A 8 -21.97 -20.32 53.95
CA VAL A 8 -21.52 -19.87 52.63
C VAL A 8 -20.33 -18.92 52.82
N ILE A 9 -19.13 -19.39 52.48
CA ILE A 9 -17.94 -18.53 52.45
C ILE A 9 -17.89 -17.87 51.07
N ALA A 10 -18.21 -16.60 51.00
CA ALA A 10 -18.02 -15.77 49.82
C ALA A 10 -16.54 -15.39 49.72
N ILE A 11 -15.80 -16.01 48.80
CA ILE A 11 -14.45 -15.62 48.44
C ILE A 11 -14.54 -14.48 47.40
N SER A 12 -14.38 -13.25 47.87
CA SER A 12 -14.24 -12.07 46.99
C SER A 12 -12.83 -12.05 46.44
N ILE A 13 -12.67 -12.53 45.20
CA ILE A 13 -11.42 -12.35 44.42
C ILE A 13 -11.44 -10.92 43.86
N LEU A 14 -10.71 -10.00 44.53
CA LEU A 14 -10.36 -8.71 43.95
C LEU A 14 -9.38 -8.95 42.79
N LEU A 15 -9.88 -8.97 41.56
CA LEU A 15 -9.04 -8.78 40.37
C LEU A 15 -8.60 -7.32 40.34
N SER A 16 -7.42 -7.03 40.85
CA SER A 16 -6.70 -5.80 40.54
C SER A 16 -6.27 -5.83 39.05
N VAL A 17 -7.09 -5.23 38.19
CA VAL A 17 -6.69 -4.89 36.84
C VAL A 17 -5.66 -3.78 36.99
N THR A 18 -4.38 -4.14 36.97
CA THR A 18 -3.32 -3.17 36.71
C THR A 18 -3.48 -2.73 35.28
N ALA A 19 -4.03 -1.53 35.06
CA ALA A 19 -3.89 -0.84 33.81
C ALA A 19 -2.36 -0.71 33.57
N ALA A 20 -1.83 -1.53 32.68
CA ALA A 20 -0.53 -1.28 32.12
C ALA A 20 -0.67 0.03 31.34
N ASP A 21 -0.21 1.14 31.95
CA ASP A 21 0.08 2.35 31.20
C ASP A 21 0.99 1.93 30.05
N ALA A 22 0.43 1.88 28.85
CA ALA A 22 1.23 1.84 27.64
C ALA A 22 2.00 3.16 27.65
N ALA A 23 3.22 3.12 28.17
CA ALA A 23 4.15 4.22 28.06
C ALA A 23 4.18 4.58 26.58
N THR A 24 3.66 5.74 26.23
CA THR A 24 3.80 6.33 24.91
C THR A 24 5.28 6.46 24.68
N ASP A 25 5.85 5.47 23.99
CA ASP A 25 7.24 5.49 23.57
C ASP A 25 7.39 6.66 22.60
N THR A 26 7.81 7.80 23.10
CA THR A 26 8.13 9.02 22.35
C THR A 26 9.41 8.84 21.53
N ARG A 27 9.77 7.60 21.20
CA ARG A 27 10.95 7.34 20.37
C ARG A 27 10.80 7.94 18.99
N ALA A 28 11.93 8.54 18.58
CA ALA A 28 12.21 9.01 17.24
C ALA A 28 11.76 8.02 16.14
N GLN A 29 11.37 8.60 15.02
CA GLN A 29 11.06 7.95 13.77
C GLN A 29 11.73 6.59 13.58
N ARG A 30 10.91 5.54 13.50
CA ARG A 30 11.38 4.16 13.33
C ARG A 30 11.48 3.72 11.87
N ILE A 31 11.15 4.61 10.94
CA ILE A 31 11.31 4.36 9.51
C ILE A 31 12.66 4.93 9.08
N LEU A 32 13.53 4.04 8.64
CA LEU A 32 14.88 4.32 8.20
C LEU A 32 14.95 4.17 6.68
N PHE A 33 16.05 4.62 6.07
CA PHE A 33 16.28 4.41 4.65
C PHE A 33 17.77 4.14 4.34
N GLU A 34 18.00 3.41 3.26
CA GLU A 34 19.33 3.04 2.79
C GLU A 34 19.37 2.98 1.25
N TYR A 35 20.36 3.62 0.67
CA TYR A 35 20.69 3.52 -0.76
C TYR A 35 21.97 2.68 -0.91
N GLU A 36 21.84 1.40 -1.22
CA GLU A 36 22.99 0.58 -1.53
C GLU A 36 23.52 0.93 -2.92
N LYS A 37 24.84 1.14 -3.02
CA LYS A 37 25.46 1.47 -4.30
C LYS A 37 25.36 0.26 -5.26
N PRO A 38 24.83 0.42 -6.49
CA PRO A 38 24.73 -0.70 -7.42
C PRO A 38 26.09 -1.19 -7.87
N THR A 39 26.23 -2.50 -7.97
CA THR A 39 27.40 -3.16 -8.59
C THR A 39 27.31 -3.14 -10.12
N ASN A 40 26.07 -3.16 -10.67
CA ASN A 40 25.83 -3.04 -12.10
C ASN A 40 25.92 -1.57 -12.55
N PRO A 41 26.88 -1.20 -13.43
CA PRO A 41 27.03 0.19 -13.90
C PRO A 41 25.79 0.74 -14.60
N ALA A 42 24.94 -0.11 -15.20
CA ALA A 42 23.71 0.33 -15.85
C ALA A 42 22.73 1.00 -14.87
N HIS A 43 22.79 0.69 -13.58
CA HIS A 43 21.92 1.25 -12.55
C HIS A 43 22.51 2.50 -11.88
N GLN A 44 23.74 2.90 -12.17
CA GLN A 44 24.40 4.02 -11.50
C GLN A 44 23.59 5.33 -11.66
N SER A 45 23.12 5.63 -12.88
CA SER A 45 22.33 6.85 -13.12
C SER A 45 20.97 6.84 -12.41
N LEU A 46 20.38 5.67 -12.19
CA LEU A 46 19.13 5.52 -11.44
C LEU A 46 19.39 5.75 -9.95
N TYR A 47 20.42 5.14 -9.39
CA TYR A 47 20.85 5.34 -8.01
C TYR A 47 21.07 6.84 -7.70
N GLU A 48 21.81 7.55 -8.55
CA GLU A 48 22.09 8.97 -8.37
C GLU A 48 20.81 9.81 -8.41
N ARG A 49 19.91 9.55 -9.35
CA ARG A 49 18.61 10.24 -9.44
C ARG A 49 17.72 9.99 -8.24
N LEU A 50 17.68 8.76 -7.70
CA LEU A 50 16.89 8.45 -6.51
C LEU A 50 17.40 9.25 -5.31
N LYS A 51 18.71 9.36 -5.14
CA LYS A 51 19.34 10.16 -4.08
C LYS A 51 19.14 11.66 -4.29
N GLU A 52 19.38 12.18 -5.49
CA GLU A 52 19.18 13.58 -5.82
C GLU A 52 17.73 14.01 -5.54
N ARG A 53 16.75 13.17 -5.90
CA ARG A 53 15.34 13.44 -5.67
C ARG A 53 14.88 13.08 -4.26
N ARG A 54 15.78 12.55 -3.42
CA ARG A 54 15.52 12.16 -2.04
C ARG A 54 14.32 11.23 -1.92
N VAL A 55 14.26 10.20 -2.76
CA VAL A 55 13.06 9.36 -2.89
C VAL A 55 12.79 8.56 -1.61
N LEU A 56 13.81 7.92 -1.01
CA LEU A 56 13.63 7.15 0.21
C LEU A 56 13.37 8.03 1.43
N GLU A 57 13.96 9.23 1.50
CA GLU A 57 13.65 10.22 2.53
C GLU A 57 12.19 10.69 2.46
N LYS A 58 11.66 10.86 1.24
CA LYS A 58 10.24 11.18 1.05
C LYS A 58 9.32 10.05 1.50
N LEU A 59 9.71 8.79 1.25
CA LEU A 59 8.97 7.64 1.77
C LEU A 59 9.03 7.59 3.30
N GLN A 60 10.20 7.81 3.88
CA GLN A 60 10.37 7.93 5.33
C GLN A 60 9.44 8.99 5.91
N ASP A 61 9.42 10.19 5.32
CA ASP A 61 8.54 11.29 5.75
C ASP A 61 7.06 10.91 5.59
N PHE A 62 6.70 10.31 4.44
CA PHE A 62 5.30 9.95 4.15
C PHE A 62 4.75 8.93 5.14
N PHE A 63 5.53 7.89 5.45
CA PHE A 63 5.12 6.83 6.36
C PHE A 63 5.42 7.14 7.85
N SER A 64 6.03 8.29 8.14
CA SER A 64 6.37 8.70 9.51
C SER A 64 5.20 8.69 10.52
N PRO A 65 3.92 8.88 10.12
CA PRO A 65 2.81 8.79 11.05
C PRO A 65 2.57 7.38 11.63
N PHE A 66 3.09 6.33 11.01
CA PHE A 66 2.89 4.95 11.49
C PHE A 66 3.77 4.67 12.71
N ARG A 67 3.14 4.36 13.84
CA ARG A 67 3.80 4.00 15.10
C ARG A 67 4.16 2.52 15.09
N LEU A 68 5.27 2.19 14.45
CA LEU A 68 5.76 0.82 14.39
C LEU A 68 6.45 0.41 15.69
N PRO A 69 6.33 -0.85 16.15
CA PRO A 69 6.98 -1.33 17.38
C PRO A 69 8.49 -1.51 17.25
N THR A 70 9.00 -1.69 16.01
CA THR A 70 10.41 -1.87 15.68
C THR A 70 10.80 -1.02 14.48
N ASP A 71 12.10 -0.87 14.25
CA ASP A 71 12.59 -0.15 13.08
C ASP A 71 12.27 -0.90 11.78
N LEU A 72 11.95 -0.15 10.75
CA LEU A 72 11.71 -0.60 9.39
C LEU A 72 12.58 0.21 8.42
N THR A 73 13.35 -0.45 7.57
CA THR A 73 14.22 0.21 6.61
C THR A 73 13.69 0.10 5.20
N PHE A 74 13.44 1.22 4.52
CA PHE A 74 13.30 1.24 3.07
C PHE A 74 14.67 1.22 2.43
N LYS A 75 14.94 0.26 1.53
CA LYS A 75 16.24 0.20 0.87
C LYS A 75 16.14 -0.06 -0.62
N THR A 76 17.08 0.49 -1.37
CA THR A 76 17.29 0.17 -2.79
C THR A 76 18.59 -0.58 -2.96
N ILE A 77 18.55 -1.71 -3.67
CA ILE A 77 19.70 -2.60 -3.91
C ILE A 77 19.75 -3.10 -5.35
N GLY A 78 20.88 -3.68 -5.77
CA GLY A 78 20.97 -4.53 -6.97
C GLY A 78 20.51 -5.95 -6.65
N CYS A 79 19.76 -6.58 -7.55
CA CYS A 79 19.15 -7.91 -7.36
C CYS A 79 19.61 -8.94 -8.41
N ASP A 80 20.81 -8.81 -8.93
CA ASP A 80 21.44 -9.76 -9.87
C ASP A 80 20.56 -10.09 -11.10
N GLY A 81 19.97 -9.03 -11.68
CA GLY A 81 19.13 -9.14 -12.88
C GLY A 81 17.66 -9.52 -12.60
N ARG A 82 17.27 -9.70 -11.36
CA ARG A 82 15.87 -10.00 -11.00
C ARG A 82 15.13 -8.72 -10.64
N ALA A 83 14.09 -8.41 -11.39
CA ALA A 83 13.20 -7.30 -11.10
C ALA A 83 12.21 -7.71 -9.99
N ASN A 84 12.37 -7.16 -8.80
CA ASN A 84 11.51 -7.48 -7.66
C ASN A 84 11.46 -6.33 -6.65
N ALA A 85 10.43 -6.35 -5.82
CA ALA A 85 10.32 -5.63 -4.57
C ALA A 85 9.71 -6.59 -3.56
N TRP A 86 10.09 -6.49 -2.27
CA TRP A 86 9.54 -7.35 -1.23
C TRP A 86 9.72 -6.75 0.15
N TYR A 87 8.84 -7.16 1.06
CA TYR A 87 9.06 -7.01 2.49
C TYR A 87 9.67 -8.29 3.07
N GLN A 88 10.70 -8.13 3.84
CA GLN A 88 11.24 -9.13 4.75
C GLN A 88 11.82 -8.39 5.95
N ARG A 89 11.29 -8.68 7.15
CA ARG A 89 11.71 -8.00 8.38
C ARG A 89 13.25 -7.95 8.49
N PRO A 90 13.86 -6.79 8.73
CA PRO A 90 13.23 -5.50 9.03
C PRO A 90 13.17 -4.52 7.84
N SER A 91 13.06 -4.98 6.61
CA SER A 91 13.23 -4.11 5.44
C SER A 91 12.14 -4.27 4.38
N VAL A 92 11.76 -3.16 3.77
CA VAL A 92 11.12 -3.08 2.45
C VAL A 92 12.24 -2.84 1.43
N THR A 93 12.42 -3.77 0.51
CA THR A 93 13.52 -3.78 -0.46
C THR A 93 13.00 -3.55 -1.86
N LEU A 94 13.64 -2.63 -2.59
CA LEU A 94 13.33 -2.27 -3.97
C LEU A 94 14.56 -2.53 -4.83
N CYS A 95 14.45 -3.45 -5.80
CA CYS A 95 15.54 -3.72 -6.75
C CYS A 95 15.68 -2.59 -7.76
N TYR A 96 16.90 -2.21 -8.12
CA TYR A 96 17.13 -1.28 -9.25
C TYR A 96 16.58 -1.84 -10.55
N GLU A 97 16.65 -3.15 -10.75
CA GLU A 97 16.07 -3.87 -11.87
C GLU A 97 14.58 -3.62 -12.01
N TYR A 98 13.84 -3.69 -10.89
CA TYR A 98 12.40 -3.43 -10.87
C TYR A 98 12.08 -1.97 -11.24
N LEU A 99 12.82 -1.03 -10.66
CA LEU A 99 12.65 0.40 -10.96
C LEU A 99 13.00 0.71 -12.43
N ASP A 100 13.96 -0.01 -13.00
CA ASP A 100 14.32 0.11 -14.41
C ASP A 100 13.25 -0.50 -15.33
N GLU A 101 12.60 -1.59 -14.94
CA GLU A 101 11.43 -2.15 -15.65
C GLU A 101 10.24 -1.17 -15.64
N ILE A 102 9.89 -0.58 -14.49
CA ILE A 102 8.88 0.48 -14.46
C ILE A 102 9.25 1.57 -15.47
N ARG A 103 10.49 2.07 -15.44
CA ARG A 103 10.96 3.12 -16.35
C ARG A 103 10.83 2.74 -17.82
N LYS A 104 11.14 1.49 -18.18
CA LYS A 104 11.04 0.96 -19.55
C LYS A 104 9.60 0.75 -20.01
N SER A 105 8.67 0.50 -19.08
CA SER A 105 7.26 0.27 -19.37
C SER A 105 6.45 1.55 -19.56
N LEU A 106 7.04 2.73 -19.28
CA LEU A 106 6.33 4.00 -19.35
C LEU A 106 5.87 4.33 -20.78
N PRO A 107 4.74 5.02 -20.95
CA PRO A 107 4.35 5.54 -22.23
C PRO A 107 5.38 6.59 -22.72
N THR A 108 5.64 6.63 -24.02
CA THR A 108 6.55 7.65 -24.62
C THR A 108 5.88 9.02 -24.68
N GLU A 109 4.54 9.04 -24.77
CA GLU A 109 3.70 10.24 -24.77
C GLU A 109 2.54 10.03 -23.80
N ALA A 110 1.78 11.09 -23.53
CA ALA A 110 0.53 10.93 -22.80
C ALA A 110 -0.34 9.90 -23.56
N ALA A 111 -0.58 8.76 -22.92
CA ALA A 111 -1.35 7.69 -23.56
C ALA A 111 -2.74 8.23 -23.96
N ALA A 112 -3.40 7.53 -24.90
CA ALA A 112 -4.76 7.86 -25.33
C ALA A 112 -5.76 7.96 -24.14
N THR A 113 -5.40 7.37 -23.01
CA THR A 113 -6.11 7.47 -21.73
C THR A 113 -5.82 8.76 -20.94
N GLY A 114 -4.94 9.64 -21.43
CA GLY A 114 -4.52 10.86 -20.74
C GLY A 114 -3.50 10.65 -19.60
N ILE A 115 -2.95 9.45 -19.46
CA ILE A 115 -1.96 9.14 -18.42
C ILE A 115 -0.57 9.62 -18.88
N SER A 116 0.02 10.56 -18.18
CA SER A 116 1.38 11.02 -18.46
C SER A 116 2.43 9.95 -18.07
N PRO A 117 3.62 9.95 -18.70
CA PRO A 117 4.72 9.09 -18.28
C PRO A 117 5.07 9.26 -16.80
N GLU A 118 4.94 10.48 -16.27
CA GLU A 118 5.20 10.79 -14.88
C GLU A 118 4.17 10.18 -13.96
N ASP A 119 2.88 10.28 -14.28
CA ASP A 119 1.80 9.67 -13.48
C ASP A 119 1.89 8.14 -13.51
N ALA A 120 2.22 7.56 -14.70
CA ALA A 120 2.47 6.13 -14.83
C ALA A 120 3.65 5.68 -13.94
N MET A 121 4.75 6.44 -13.91
CA MET A 121 5.91 6.16 -13.05
C MET A 121 5.51 6.22 -11.57
N VAL A 122 4.94 7.34 -11.14
CA VAL A 122 4.69 7.60 -9.72
C VAL A 122 3.60 6.67 -9.18
N GLY A 123 2.54 6.42 -9.97
CA GLY A 123 1.46 5.51 -9.56
C GLY A 123 1.93 4.08 -9.39
N GLN A 124 2.69 3.53 -10.36
CA GLN A 124 3.26 2.19 -10.25
C GLN A 124 4.24 2.07 -9.08
N PHE A 125 5.15 3.04 -8.97
CA PHE A 125 6.14 3.05 -7.89
C PHE A 125 5.47 3.11 -6.51
N PHE A 126 4.56 4.07 -6.30
CA PHE A 126 3.91 4.23 -5.01
C PHE A 126 3.04 3.03 -4.64
N TYR A 127 2.32 2.46 -5.63
CA TYR A 127 1.49 1.27 -5.42
C TYR A 127 2.31 0.12 -4.84
N VAL A 128 3.46 -0.19 -5.44
CA VAL A 128 4.32 -1.29 -4.98
C VAL A 128 4.96 -0.99 -3.64
N VAL A 129 5.48 0.22 -3.45
CA VAL A 129 6.07 0.60 -2.15
C VAL A 129 5.04 0.52 -1.03
N ALA A 130 3.81 1.00 -1.27
CA ALA A 130 2.73 0.94 -0.28
C ALA A 130 2.23 -0.51 -0.07
N HIS A 131 2.29 -1.37 -1.08
CA HIS A 131 1.99 -2.80 -0.99
C HIS A 131 2.99 -3.50 -0.05
N GLU A 132 4.29 -3.32 -0.29
CA GLU A 132 5.33 -3.91 0.56
C GLU A 132 5.33 -3.33 1.98
N PHE A 133 5.02 -2.04 2.10
CA PHE A 133 4.80 -1.43 3.41
C PHE A 133 3.56 -2.01 4.11
N GLY A 134 2.51 -2.36 3.36
CA GLY A 134 1.32 -3.06 3.88
C GLY A 134 1.70 -4.38 4.54
N HIS A 135 2.52 -5.22 3.89
CA HIS A 135 3.05 -6.45 4.49
C HIS A 135 3.82 -6.16 5.79
N ALA A 136 4.67 -5.10 5.80
CA ALA A 136 5.39 -4.70 7.00
C ALA A 136 4.45 -4.28 8.14
N VAL A 137 3.41 -3.51 7.84
CA VAL A 137 2.39 -3.08 8.81
C VAL A 137 1.65 -4.27 9.38
N PHE A 138 1.19 -5.20 8.53
CA PHE A 138 0.45 -6.39 8.98
C PHE A 138 1.31 -7.29 9.87
N ASP A 139 2.56 -7.51 9.50
CA ASP A 139 3.50 -8.30 10.28
C ASP A 139 3.88 -7.63 11.61
N LEU A 140 4.30 -6.35 11.57
CA LEU A 140 4.83 -5.66 12.74
C LEU A 140 3.73 -5.32 13.76
N LEU A 141 2.50 -5.04 13.31
CA LEU A 141 1.37 -4.73 14.18
C LEU A 141 0.49 -5.95 14.50
N ASN A 142 0.88 -7.16 14.03
CA ASN A 142 0.10 -8.40 14.18
C ASN A 142 -1.36 -8.24 13.70
N VAL A 143 -1.55 -7.60 12.55
CA VAL A 143 -2.89 -7.38 11.97
C VAL A 143 -3.44 -8.71 11.44
N PRO A 144 -4.58 -9.19 11.94
CA PRO A 144 -5.16 -10.45 11.48
C PRO A 144 -5.71 -10.33 10.05
N SER A 145 -5.53 -11.36 9.25
CA SER A 145 -6.10 -11.47 7.91
C SER A 145 -6.77 -12.82 7.71
N PHE A 146 -7.98 -12.84 7.13
CA PHE A 146 -8.70 -14.05 6.74
C PHE A 146 -8.57 -14.38 5.25
N GLY A 147 -7.88 -13.56 4.49
CA GLY A 147 -7.68 -13.71 3.05
C GLY A 147 -6.22 -13.83 2.67
N GLY A 148 -5.96 -13.80 1.36
CA GLY A 148 -4.61 -13.71 0.84
C GLY A 148 -3.91 -12.45 1.32
N ALA A 149 -2.68 -12.60 1.84
CA ALA A 149 -1.89 -11.46 2.30
C ALA A 149 -1.62 -10.45 1.16
N GLU A 150 -1.48 -10.96 -0.05
CA GLU A 150 -1.24 -10.16 -1.26
C GLU A 150 -2.46 -9.28 -1.62
N ASP A 151 -3.67 -9.84 -1.56
CA ASP A 151 -4.89 -9.07 -1.79
C ASP A 151 -5.08 -8.00 -0.70
N ALA A 152 -4.75 -8.32 0.55
CA ALA A 152 -4.82 -7.37 1.65
C ALA A 152 -3.81 -6.22 1.46
N ALA A 153 -2.57 -6.51 1.00
CA ALA A 153 -1.56 -5.51 0.72
C ALA A 153 -1.95 -4.63 -0.48
N ASP A 154 -2.58 -5.20 -1.52
CA ASP A 154 -3.15 -4.45 -2.66
C ASP A 154 -4.26 -3.50 -2.19
N GLN A 155 -5.17 -3.96 -1.34
CA GLN A 155 -6.24 -3.15 -0.77
C GLN A 155 -5.68 -2.03 0.12
N PHE A 156 -4.68 -2.33 0.95
CA PHE A 156 -4.00 -1.35 1.79
C PHE A 156 -3.34 -0.26 0.94
N SER A 157 -2.57 -0.63 -0.09
CA SER A 157 -1.91 0.33 -0.96
C SER A 157 -2.92 1.20 -1.72
N THR A 158 -3.99 0.60 -2.25
CA THR A 158 -5.08 1.31 -2.92
C THR A 158 -5.76 2.28 -1.97
N TYR A 159 -6.07 1.86 -0.75
CA TYR A 159 -6.70 2.71 0.26
C TYR A 159 -5.81 3.91 0.60
N LEU A 160 -4.50 3.72 0.78
CA LEU A 160 -3.57 4.83 1.01
C LEU A 160 -3.58 5.84 -0.15
N MET A 161 -3.55 5.36 -1.41
CA MET A 161 -3.60 6.23 -2.59
C MET A 161 -4.89 7.05 -2.65
N LEU A 162 -6.01 6.49 -2.21
CA LEU A 162 -7.30 7.18 -2.19
C LEU A 162 -7.43 8.24 -1.08
N ASN A 163 -6.55 8.21 -0.07
CA ASN A 163 -6.53 9.20 1.00
C ASN A 163 -5.68 10.44 0.67
N PHE A 164 -5.02 10.51 -0.49
CA PHE A 164 -4.46 11.74 -1.02
C PHE A 164 -5.57 12.72 -1.44
N GLY A 165 -5.20 13.96 -1.77
CA GLY A 165 -6.14 14.88 -2.41
C GLY A 165 -6.77 14.26 -3.67
N LYS A 166 -7.98 14.71 -4.06
CA LYS A 166 -8.74 14.09 -5.17
C LYS A 166 -7.93 13.99 -6.47
N GLU A 167 -7.19 15.02 -6.79
CA GLU A 167 -6.38 15.06 -8.02
C GLU A 167 -5.21 14.06 -7.92
N GLU A 168 -4.51 14.05 -6.81
CA GLU A 168 -3.40 13.12 -6.56
C GLU A 168 -3.89 11.67 -6.54
N ALA A 169 -5.00 11.39 -5.87
CA ALA A 169 -5.59 10.06 -5.82
C ALA A 169 -5.91 9.55 -7.23
N ARG A 170 -6.51 10.40 -8.08
CA ARG A 170 -6.82 10.07 -9.47
C ARG A 170 -5.55 9.72 -10.27
N ARG A 171 -4.50 10.55 -10.15
CA ARG A 171 -3.23 10.33 -10.84
C ARG A 171 -2.53 9.04 -10.38
N LEU A 172 -2.50 8.79 -9.08
CA LEU A 172 -1.90 7.58 -8.49
C LEU A 172 -2.64 6.31 -8.93
N ILE A 173 -3.97 6.29 -8.84
CA ILE A 173 -4.79 5.14 -9.27
C ILE A 173 -4.64 4.89 -10.77
N ALA A 174 -4.70 5.94 -11.60
CA ALA A 174 -4.51 5.79 -13.05
C ALA A 174 -3.13 5.26 -13.40
N GLY A 175 -2.08 5.77 -12.75
CA GLY A 175 -0.71 5.29 -12.93
C GLY A 175 -0.52 3.84 -12.48
N ALA A 176 -1.08 3.45 -11.34
CA ALA A 176 -1.04 2.06 -10.87
C ALA A 176 -1.81 1.13 -11.82
N ALA A 177 -3.00 1.52 -12.29
CA ALA A 177 -3.77 0.75 -13.26
C ALA A 177 -3.03 0.54 -14.57
N TYR A 178 -2.20 1.51 -14.98
CA TYR A 178 -1.40 1.42 -16.19
C TYR A 178 -0.42 0.24 -16.17
N SER A 179 0.07 -0.20 -15.00
CA SER A 179 0.94 -1.39 -14.90
C SER A 179 0.28 -2.69 -15.36
N TYR A 180 -1.04 -2.74 -15.32
CA TYR A 180 -1.83 -3.92 -15.69
C TYR A 180 -2.41 -3.85 -17.11
N ARG A 181 -2.12 -2.80 -17.90
CA ARG A 181 -2.75 -2.56 -19.21
C ARG A 181 -2.64 -3.74 -20.16
N ASP A 182 -1.47 -4.39 -20.20
CA ASP A 182 -1.22 -5.49 -21.13
C ASP A 182 -2.07 -6.73 -20.80
N ALA A 183 -2.41 -6.92 -19.51
CA ALA A 183 -3.24 -8.02 -19.07
C ALA A 183 -4.74 -7.84 -19.38
N VAL A 184 -5.16 -6.62 -19.75
CA VAL A 184 -6.57 -6.28 -19.97
C VAL A 184 -6.85 -5.77 -21.39
N GLN A 185 -5.87 -5.79 -22.29
CA GLN A 185 -6.05 -5.37 -23.69
C GLN A 185 -6.91 -6.34 -24.52
N SER A 186 -6.95 -7.61 -24.13
CA SER A 186 -7.71 -8.64 -24.84
C SER A 186 -8.98 -9.00 -24.06
N ALA A 187 -10.08 -9.15 -24.77
CA ALA A 187 -11.33 -9.66 -24.20
C ALA A 187 -11.23 -11.12 -23.71
N THR A 188 -10.22 -11.84 -24.19
CA THR A 188 -9.98 -13.24 -23.81
C THR A 188 -8.52 -13.39 -23.38
N VAL A 189 -8.33 -13.82 -22.14
CA VAL A 189 -7.00 -14.14 -21.60
C VAL A 189 -6.96 -15.64 -21.33
N ILE A 190 -6.02 -16.35 -21.93
CA ILE A 190 -5.76 -17.77 -21.65
C ILE A 190 -4.51 -17.82 -20.78
N LEU A 191 -4.68 -18.28 -19.55
CA LEU A 191 -3.59 -18.47 -18.59
C LEU A 191 -3.38 -19.95 -18.30
N PRO A 192 -2.13 -20.39 -18.12
CA PRO A 192 -1.86 -21.75 -17.64
C PRO A 192 -2.45 -21.90 -16.22
N LEU A 193 -2.91 -23.10 -15.89
CA LEU A 193 -3.49 -23.39 -14.55
C LEU A 193 -2.55 -23.00 -13.41
N GLN A 194 -1.25 -23.12 -13.62
CA GLN A 194 -0.22 -22.74 -12.65
C GLN A 194 -0.29 -21.25 -12.27
N ALA A 195 -0.70 -20.35 -13.18
CA ALA A 195 -0.85 -18.92 -12.87
C ALA A 195 -1.90 -18.66 -11.75
N PHE A 196 -2.82 -19.58 -11.54
CA PHE A 196 -3.83 -19.48 -10.47
C PHE A 196 -3.37 -20.08 -9.14
N SER A 197 -2.17 -20.68 -9.09
CA SER A 197 -1.55 -21.20 -7.85
C SER A 197 -0.60 -20.21 -7.21
N GLU A 198 -0.31 -19.09 -7.87
CA GLU A 198 0.52 -18.02 -7.33
C GLU A 198 -0.18 -17.31 -6.17
N VAL A 199 0.62 -16.78 -5.23
CA VAL A 199 0.09 -16.07 -4.07
C VAL A 199 -0.58 -14.73 -4.46
N HIS A 200 -0.08 -14.09 -5.53
CA HIS A 200 -0.71 -12.92 -6.11
C HIS A 200 -1.88 -13.32 -7.02
N GLY A 201 -2.97 -12.58 -6.96
CA GLY A 201 -4.00 -12.66 -7.97
C GLY A 201 -3.44 -12.38 -9.38
N VAL A 202 -4.04 -12.99 -10.41
CA VAL A 202 -3.60 -12.71 -11.80
C VAL A 202 -3.73 -11.23 -12.13
N PRO A 203 -2.85 -10.66 -12.99
CA PRO A 203 -2.79 -9.22 -13.24
C PRO A 203 -4.13 -8.57 -13.61
N ALA A 204 -4.95 -9.25 -14.43
CA ALA A 204 -6.28 -8.75 -14.77
C ALA A 204 -7.23 -8.66 -13.56
N GLN A 205 -7.14 -9.62 -12.64
CA GLN A 205 -7.94 -9.57 -11.39
C GLN A 205 -7.50 -8.41 -10.50
N ARG A 206 -6.20 -8.20 -10.33
CA ARG A 206 -5.65 -7.08 -9.56
C ARG A 206 -6.07 -5.73 -10.16
N PHE A 207 -6.06 -5.61 -11.49
CA PHE A 207 -6.60 -4.43 -12.19
C PHE A 207 -8.05 -4.14 -11.80
N PHE A 208 -8.94 -5.14 -11.92
CA PHE A 208 -10.35 -4.94 -11.60
C PHE A 208 -10.57 -4.65 -10.11
N ASN A 209 -9.80 -5.23 -9.22
CA ASN A 209 -9.86 -4.97 -7.78
C ASN A 209 -9.45 -3.52 -7.49
N LEU A 210 -8.32 -3.05 -8.03
CA LEU A 210 -7.86 -1.66 -7.91
C LEU A 210 -8.94 -0.66 -8.36
N LEU A 211 -9.50 -0.85 -9.57
CA LEU A 211 -10.52 0.04 -10.11
C LEU A 211 -11.82 0.00 -9.31
N CYS A 212 -12.19 -1.18 -8.82
CA CYS A 212 -13.42 -1.33 -8.02
C CYS A 212 -13.31 -0.59 -6.69
N VAL A 213 -12.19 -0.72 -5.99
CA VAL A 213 -11.95 0.01 -4.74
C VAL A 213 -11.97 1.53 -4.98
N ALA A 214 -11.33 1.99 -6.05
CA ALA A 214 -11.32 3.41 -6.42
C ALA A 214 -12.71 3.94 -6.75
N TYR A 215 -13.47 3.24 -7.60
CA TYR A 215 -14.84 3.59 -7.93
C TYR A 215 -15.76 3.54 -6.71
N GLY A 216 -15.57 2.56 -5.84
CA GLY A 216 -16.33 2.42 -4.60
C GLY A 216 -16.10 3.58 -3.62
N ALA A 217 -14.92 4.17 -3.61
CA ALA A 217 -14.56 5.29 -2.76
C ALA A 217 -15.20 6.61 -3.20
N ASP A 218 -15.09 6.95 -4.46
CA ASP A 218 -15.69 8.16 -5.05
C ASP A 218 -16.15 7.90 -6.50
N PRO A 219 -17.42 7.47 -6.71
CA PRO A 219 -17.94 7.18 -8.04
C PRO A 219 -17.98 8.39 -8.98
N GLN A 220 -17.98 9.61 -8.44
CA GLN A 220 -17.96 10.83 -9.27
C GLN A 220 -16.54 11.13 -9.76
N LEU A 221 -15.56 10.99 -8.89
CA LEU A 221 -14.14 11.19 -9.22
C LEU A 221 -13.65 10.13 -10.23
N PHE A 222 -14.10 8.89 -10.08
CA PHE A 222 -13.69 7.72 -10.87
C PHE A 222 -14.78 7.25 -11.85
N THR A 223 -15.60 8.17 -12.35
CA THR A 223 -16.73 7.80 -13.24
C THR A 223 -16.26 7.16 -14.55
N ASP A 224 -15.07 7.50 -15.03
CA ASP A 224 -14.48 6.95 -16.25
C ASP A 224 -13.98 5.50 -16.10
N VAL A 225 -13.69 5.04 -14.87
CA VAL A 225 -13.27 3.66 -14.69
C VAL A 225 -14.43 2.66 -14.77
N VAL A 226 -15.68 3.12 -14.61
CA VAL A 226 -16.85 2.24 -14.67
C VAL A 226 -16.99 1.53 -16.02
N GLN A 227 -16.48 2.11 -17.11
CA GLN A 227 -16.49 1.48 -18.44
C GLN A 227 -15.70 0.18 -18.51
N TYR A 228 -14.69 0.02 -17.64
CA TYR A 228 -13.88 -1.20 -17.54
C TYR A 228 -14.49 -2.26 -16.62
N LEU A 229 -15.40 -1.87 -15.73
CA LEU A 229 -15.99 -2.76 -14.74
C LEU A 229 -17.27 -3.44 -15.28
N PRO A 230 -17.38 -4.77 -15.22
CA PRO A 230 -18.68 -5.42 -15.46
C PRO A 230 -19.74 -4.84 -14.52
N LYS A 231 -20.96 -4.64 -15.01
CA LYS A 231 -22.06 -4.01 -14.24
C LYS A 231 -22.28 -4.65 -12.86
N GLN A 232 -22.21 -5.98 -12.79
CA GLN A 232 -22.37 -6.72 -11.53
C GLN A 232 -21.19 -6.44 -10.58
N ARG A 233 -19.96 -6.30 -11.09
CA ARG A 233 -18.78 -5.95 -10.31
C ARG A 233 -18.91 -4.52 -9.77
N ALA A 234 -19.26 -3.56 -10.63
CA ALA A 234 -19.42 -2.15 -10.26
C ALA A 234 -20.46 -1.94 -9.14
N ALA A 235 -21.55 -2.69 -9.15
CA ALA A 235 -22.60 -2.62 -8.14
C ALA A 235 -22.10 -3.00 -6.72
N GLY A 236 -21.04 -3.80 -6.61
CA GLY A 236 -20.47 -4.24 -5.33
C GLY A 236 -19.34 -3.33 -4.80
N CYS A 237 -18.80 -2.43 -5.62
CA CYS A 237 -17.54 -1.73 -5.31
C CYS A 237 -17.63 -0.81 -4.08
N ASN A 238 -18.75 -0.11 -3.89
CA ASN A 238 -18.92 0.73 -2.70
C ASN A 238 -18.87 -0.09 -1.41
N ARG A 239 -19.53 -1.26 -1.40
CA ARG A 239 -19.50 -2.15 -0.24
C ARG A 239 -18.09 -2.67 0.03
N GLU A 240 -17.35 -3.02 -1.00
CA GLU A 240 -15.97 -3.49 -0.89
C GLU A 240 -15.07 -2.38 -0.30
N TYR A 241 -15.15 -1.17 -0.83
CA TYR A 241 -14.43 -0.03 -0.26
C TYR A 241 -14.78 0.22 1.22
N GLN A 242 -16.07 0.17 1.58
CA GLN A 242 -16.48 0.37 2.98
C GLN A 242 -15.91 -0.70 3.91
N GLN A 243 -15.77 -1.94 3.45
CA GLN A 243 -15.14 -3.01 4.24
C GLN A 243 -13.65 -2.75 4.45
N ILE A 244 -12.94 -2.30 3.42
CA ILE A 244 -11.52 -1.93 3.51
C ILE A 244 -11.33 -0.73 4.44
N ALA A 245 -12.14 0.31 4.26
CA ALA A 245 -12.10 1.51 5.11
C ALA A 245 -12.36 1.18 6.58
N PHE A 246 -13.34 0.31 6.85
CA PHE A 246 -13.65 -0.16 8.20
C PHE A 246 -12.46 -0.95 8.79
N ALA A 247 -11.91 -1.89 8.04
CA ALA A 247 -10.75 -2.67 8.51
C ALA A 247 -9.54 -1.75 8.79
N PHE A 248 -9.27 -0.79 7.92
CA PHE A 248 -8.20 0.19 8.13
C PHE A 248 -8.45 1.03 9.38
N GLN A 249 -9.69 1.50 9.57
CA GLN A 249 -10.07 2.32 10.73
C GLN A 249 -9.90 1.55 12.05
N GLU A 250 -10.30 0.29 12.09
CA GLU A 250 -10.24 -0.51 13.32
C GLU A 250 -8.84 -1.05 13.62
N LEU A 251 -8.10 -1.45 12.59
CA LEU A 251 -6.86 -2.21 12.78
C LEU A 251 -5.59 -1.36 12.59
N ILE A 252 -5.63 -0.31 11.79
CA ILE A 252 -4.45 0.48 11.41
C ILE A 252 -4.47 1.88 12.06
N MET A 253 -5.60 2.56 12.03
CA MET A 253 -5.71 3.94 12.56
C MET A 253 -5.26 4.08 14.02
N PRO A 254 -5.48 3.11 14.94
CA PRO A 254 -4.95 3.20 16.30
C PRO A 254 -3.43 3.32 16.38
N HIS A 255 -2.74 2.89 15.34
CA HIS A 255 -1.27 2.93 15.21
C HIS A 255 -0.76 4.11 14.39
N ILE A 256 -1.61 5.06 14.04
CA ILE A 256 -1.23 6.27 13.29
C ILE A 256 -1.23 7.49 14.21
N ASP A 257 -0.16 8.29 14.16
CA ASP A 257 -0.11 9.60 14.79
C ASP A 257 -1.00 10.58 14.02
N PRO A 258 -2.13 11.06 14.60
CA PRO A 258 -3.07 11.91 13.86
C PRO A 258 -2.49 13.29 13.54
N THR A 259 -1.58 13.80 14.36
CA THR A 259 -0.95 15.10 14.15
C THR A 259 0.03 15.04 13.00
N LEU A 260 0.92 14.04 13.00
CA LEU A 260 1.84 13.81 11.89
C LEU A 260 1.11 13.47 10.61
N ALA A 261 0.07 12.61 10.66
CA ALA A 261 -0.73 12.27 9.48
C ALA A 261 -1.33 13.52 8.83
N LYS A 262 -1.90 14.42 9.63
CA LYS A 262 -2.43 15.69 9.12
C LYS A 262 -1.35 16.54 8.44
N GLN A 263 -0.16 16.64 9.04
CA GLN A 263 0.96 17.40 8.46
C GLN A 263 1.46 16.78 7.16
N VAL A 264 1.57 15.45 7.11
CA VAL A 264 1.97 14.69 5.92
C VAL A 264 0.98 14.90 4.78
N MET A 265 -0.32 14.79 5.06
CA MET A 265 -1.37 14.94 4.04
C MET A 265 -1.55 16.37 3.53
N GLN A 266 -0.99 17.38 4.21
CA GLN A 266 -1.00 18.77 3.73
C GLN A 266 0.16 19.11 2.78
N ARG A 267 1.12 18.19 2.60
CA ARG A 267 2.26 18.40 1.69
C ARG A 267 1.89 18.01 0.26
N ALA A 268 2.47 18.71 -0.71
CA ALA A 268 2.44 18.29 -2.11
C ALA A 268 3.47 17.16 -2.31
N TRP A 269 2.99 15.94 -2.54
CA TRP A 269 3.85 14.76 -2.71
C TRP A 269 4.15 14.46 -4.17
N LEU A 270 3.21 14.78 -5.05
CA LEU A 270 3.35 14.56 -6.47
C LEU A 270 3.89 15.83 -7.16
N PRO A 271 4.68 15.69 -8.22
CA PRO A 271 5.01 16.80 -9.08
C PRO A 271 3.75 17.47 -9.64
N GLU A 272 3.83 18.77 -9.91
CA GLU A 272 2.72 19.45 -10.58
C GLU A 272 2.36 18.72 -11.87
N ALA A 273 1.06 18.52 -12.09
CA ALA A 273 0.59 17.86 -13.31
C ALA A 273 1.05 18.69 -14.52
N THR A 274 1.84 18.10 -15.40
CA THR A 274 2.12 18.71 -16.69
C THR A 274 0.81 18.76 -17.46
N ARG A 275 0.19 19.95 -17.53
CA ARG A 275 -1.00 20.14 -18.37
C ARG A 275 -0.63 19.80 -19.80
N PRO A 276 -1.38 18.94 -20.50
CA PRO A 276 -1.19 18.78 -21.93
C PRO A 276 -1.37 20.15 -22.58
N ARG A 277 -0.36 20.56 -23.38
CA ARG A 277 -0.42 21.79 -24.18
C ARG A 277 -1.43 21.67 -25.31
#